data_f64b949d0c6e3528a4dbdd512b6ac26b
#
_entry.id   f64b949d0c6e3528a4dbdd512b6ac26b
#
_cell.length_a   1.000
_cell.length_b   1.000
_cell.length_c   1.000
_cell.angle_alpha   90.00
_cell.angle_beta   90.00
_cell.angle_gamma   90.00
#
_symmetry.space_group_name_H-M   'P 1'
#
loop_
_entity.id
_entity.type
_entity.pdbx_description
1 polymer ?
#
loop_
_entity_poly.entity_id
_entity_poly.type
_entity_poly.pdbx_seq_one_letter_code
_entity_poly.pdbx_strand_id
1 'polypeptide(L)' 'MKSYSSKEVIRLLEADGWRLVNTVGSHHQYKHPTKPGRVTVKHPDKDIPRKTLDSIERQSGLRFR' A
#
# COMPACT_ATOMS: atom_id res chain seq x y z
N MET A 1 7.90 9.36 -14.77
CA MET A 1 7.52 8.93 -13.42
C MET A 1 7.68 7.43 -13.29
N LYS A 2 8.19 6.97 -12.14
CA LYS A 2 8.38 5.55 -11.93
C LYS A 2 7.04 4.84 -11.73
N SER A 3 6.87 3.70 -12.38
CA SER A 3 5.73 2.81 -12.15
C SER A 3 5.99 1.95 -10.91
N TYR A 4 4.95 1.62 -10.17
CA TYR A 4 5.03 0.74 -9.02
C TYR A 4 4.06 -0.42 -9.17
N SER A 5 4.53 -1.62 -8.88
CA SER A 5 3.66 -2.79 -8.76
C SER A 5 3.16 -2.88 -7.32
N SER A 6 2.07 -3.63 -7.12
CA SER A 6 1.56 -3.87 -5.77
C SER A 6 2.61 -4.56 -4.90
N LYS A 7 3.40 -5.46 -5.48
CA LYS A 7 4.47 -6.16 -4.77
C LYS A 7 5.49 -5.18 -4.20
N GLU A 8 5.89 -4.18 -5.01
CA GLU A 8 6.83 -3.16 -4.56
C GLU A 8 6.25 -2.30 -3.45
N VAL A 9 5.00 -1.87 -3.62
CA VAL A 9 4.32 -1.05 -2.63
C VAL A 9 4.17 -1.80 -1.31
N ILE A 10 3.74 -3.07 -1.37
CA ILE A 10 3.60 -3.89 -0.17
C ILE A 10 4.93 -4.04 0.56
N ARG A 11 6.02 -4.25 -0.19
CA ARG A 11 7.35 -4.35 0.41
C ARG A 11 7.72 -3.08 1.17
N LEU A 12 7.42 -1.91 0.58
CA LEU A 12 7.71 -0.63 1.23
C LEU A 12 6.82 -0.41 2.45
N LEU A 13 5.55 -0.82 2.38
CA LEU A 13 4.65 -0.75 3.53
C LEU A 13 5.16 -1.61 4.67
N GLU A 14 5.53 -2.85 4.38
CA GLU A 14 6.04 -3.78 5.40
C GLU A 14 7.32 -3.27 6.04
N ALA A 15 8.20 -2.68 5.25
CA ALA A 15 9.44 -2.10 5.76
C ALA A 15 9.17 -0.94 6.72
N ASP A 16 8.06 -0.23 6.55
CA ASP A 16 7.64 0.87 7.42
C ASP A 16 6.87 0.39 8.65
N GLY A 17 6.56 -0.90 8.74
CA GLY A 17 5.88 -1.48 9.89
C GLY A 17 4.42 -1.85 9.67
N TRP A 18 3.90 -1.64 8.45
CA TRP A 18 2.53 -2.04 8.14
C TRP A 18 2.42 -3.55 8.07
N ARG A 19 1.30 -4.09 8.58
CA ARG A 19 1.07 -5.53 8.63
C ARG A 19 -0.27 -5.86 7.99
N LEU A 20 -0.31 -6.94 7.23
CA LEU A 20 -1.54 -7.45 6.63
C LEU A 20 -2.48 -7.91 7.72
N VAL A 21 -3.69 -7.36 7.76
CA VAL A 21 -4.69 -7.71 8.77
C VAL A 21 -5.94 -8.33 8.18
N ASN A 22 -6.18 -8.13 6.88
CA ASN A 22 -7.37 -8.69 6.24
C ASN A 22 -7.17 -8.74 4.73
N THR A 23 -7.78 -9.74 4.09
CA THR A 23 -7.79 -9.88 2.64
C THR A 23 -9.21 -10.17 2.20
N VAL A 24 -9.76 -9.32 1.32
CA VAL A 24 -11.07 -9.50 0.73
C VAL A 24 -10.87 -9.53 -0.78
N GLY A 25 -10.96 -10.71 -1.39
CA GLY A 25 -10.63 -10.88 -2.80
C GLY A 25 -9.19 -10.45 -3.06
N SER A 26 -9.00 -9.49 -3.96
CA SER A 26 -7.68 -8.95 -4.27
C SER A 26 -7.31 -7.73 -3.41
N HIS A 27 -8.19 -7.31 -2.49
CA HIS A 27 -7.93 -6.15 -1.64
C HIS A 27 -7.24 -6.58 -0.36
N HIS A 28 -5.97 -6.21 -0.22
CA HIS A 28 -5.14 -6.51 0.94
C HIS A 28 -5.11 -5.29 1.85
N GLN A 29 -5.55 -5.45 3.09
CA GLN A 29 -5.65 -4.36 4.06
C GLN A 29 -4.55 -4.46 5.10
N TYR A 30 -3.91 -3.31 5.37
CA TYR A 30 -2.75 -3.22 6.26
C TYR A 30 -3.03 -2.24 7.38
N LYS A 31 -2.48 -2.53 8.55
CA LYS A 31 -2.50 -1.63 9.72
C LYS A 31 -1.10 -1.46 10.25
N HIS A 32 -0.90 -0.35 10.97
CA HIS A 32 0.39 0.00 11.55
C HIS A 32 0.23 0.13 13.06
N PRO A 33 1.24 -0.29 13.86
CA PRO A 33 1.14 -0.23 15.32
C PRO A 33 1.03 1.18 15.88
N THR A 34 1.57 2.20 15.19
CA THR A 34 1.56 3.56 15.68
C THR A 34 0.90 4.57 14.75
N LYS A 35 0.82 4.29 13.45
CA LYS A 35 0.16 5.17 12.50
C LYS A 35 -1.31 4.82 12.40
N PRO A 36 -2.21 5.82 12.38
CA PRO A 36 -3.66 5.55 12.35
C PRO A 36 -4.15 5.09 10.97
N GLY A 37 -5.35 4.54 10.95
CA GLY A 37 -6.04 4.20 9.72
C GLY A 37 -5.61 2.89 9.11
N ARG A 38 -6.08 2.65 7.90
CA ARG A 38 -5.76 1.46 7.12
C ARG A 38 -5.25 1.84 5.75
N VAL A 39 -4.39 0.98 5.19
CA VAL A 39 -3.95 1.07 3.81
C VAL A 39 -4.49 -0.13 3.07
N THR A 40 -5.16 0.10 1.94
CA THR A 40 -5.67 -0.98 1.09
C THR A 40 -4.91 -1.01 -0.21
N VAL A 41 -4.40 -2.18 -0.58
CA VAL A 41 -3.65 -2.39 -1.82
C VAL A 41 -4.32 -3.52 -2.60
N LYS A 42 -4.66 -3.25 -3.85
CA LYS A 42 -5.12 -4.30 -4.76
C LYS A 42 -3.90 -5.12 -5.18
N HIS A 43 -3.92 -6.41 -4.90
CA HIS A 43 -2.79 -7.29 -5.19
C HIS A 43 -3.30 -8.63 -5.73
N PRO A 44 -2.74 -9.13 -6.85
CA PRO A 44 -1.63 -8.58 -7.61
C PRO A 44 -2.04 -7.45 -8.57
N ASP A 45 -1.15 -6.50 -8.76
CA ASP A 45 -1.34 -5.42 -9.71
C ASP A 45 0.05 -5.01 -10.20
N LYS A 46 0.29 -5.17 -11.49
CA LYS A 46 1.62 -4.92 -12.06
C LYS A 46 1.94 -3.44 -12.17
N ASP A 47 0.92 -2.60 -12.26
CA ASP A 47 1.11 -1.17 -12.50
C ASP A 47 -0.03 -0.41 -11.82
N ILE A 48 0.24 0.05 -10.61
CA ILE A 48 -0.77 0.76 -9.82
C ILE A 48 -0.97 2.16 -10.40
N PRO A 49 -2.23 2.56 -10.71
CA PRO A 49 -2.49 3.90 -11.22
C PRO A 49 -2.02 4.98 -10.26
N ARG A 50 -1.59 6.13 -10.82
CA ARG A 50 -1.03 7.22 -10.01
C ARG A 50 -2.02 7.70 -8.95
N LYS A 51 -3.31 7.77 -9.27
CA LYS A 51 -4.34 8.17 -8.30
C LYS A 51 -4.38 7.25 -7.09
N THR A 52 -4.25 5.95 -7.34
CA THR A 52 -4.24 4.96 -6.28
C THR A 52 -2.97 5.08 -5.44
N LEU A 53 -1.82 5.31 -6.08
CA LEU A 53 -0.56 5.56 -5.37
C LEU A 53 -0.68 6.79 -4.47
N ASP A 54 -1.31 7.86 -4.97
CA ASP A 54 -1.52 9.07 -4.19
C ASP A 54 -2.34 8.79 -2.93
N SER A 55 -3.38 7.96 -3.06
CA SER A 55 -4.20 7.55 -1.93
C SER A 55 -3.38 6.76 -0.91
N ILE A 56 -2.56 5.83 -1.39
CA ILE A 56 -1.71 5.03 -0.51
C ILE A 56 -0.69 5.91 0.19
N GLU A 57 -0.12 6.91 -0.50
CA GLU A 57 0.79 7.88 0.11
C GLU A 57 0.12 8.62 1.27
N ARG A 58 -1.10 9.10 1.04
CA ARG A 58 -1.84 9.82 2.07
C ARG A 58 -2.15 8.93 3.28
N GLN A 59 -2.55 7.68 3.01
CA GLN A 59 -2.92 6.75 4.08
C GLN A 59 -1.71 6.28 4.87
N SER A 60 -0.60 6.05 4.20
CA SER A 60 0.59 5.43 4.83
C SER A 60 1.62 6.44 5.33
N GLY A 61 1.59 7.65 4.81
CA GLY A 61 2.63 8.63 5.08
C GLY A 61 3.91 8.41 4.29
N LEU A 62 3.93 7.42 3.42
CA LEU A 62 5.09 7.13 2.57
C LEU A 62 5.04 7.94 1.28
N ARG A 63 6.15 7.98 0.58
CA ARG A 63 6.28 8.65 -0.72
C ARG A 63 6.76 7.65 -1.76
N PHE A 64 6.06 7.61 -2.90
CA PHE A 64 6.42 6.76 -4.03
C PHE A 64 6.88 7.64 -5.18
N ARG A 65 8.19 7.75 -5.32
CA ARG A 65 8.80 8.60 -6.34
C ARG A 65 9.90 7.91 -7.10
#